data_4721038a86422254e7f1167452f49b73
#
_entry.id   4721038a86422254e7f1167452f49b73
#
_cell.length_a   1.000
_cell.length_b   1.000
_cell.length_c   1.000
_cell.angle_alpha   90.00
_cell.angle_beta   90.00
_cell.angle_gamma   90.00
#
_symmetry.space_group_name_H-M   'P 1'
#
loop_
_entity.id
_entity.type
_entity.pdbx_description
1 polymer ?
#
loop_
_entity_poly.entity_id
_entity_poly.type
_entity_poly.pdbx_seq_one_letter_code
_entity_poly.pdbx_strand_id
1 'polypeptide(L)'
;MIRLMQESDVDHVAAIECLVQTHPWSKQQFQESLVSHQCTVYEQANQVVGFCILQPVLDEANLLLMAIHPSQQGKGLGYALLDYSIEQLKNNPIQIFLEVRESNRAAIRLYEKAQFHQIDLRKNYYPNGDGSREHAVIMVRTCTDDFAALFQ
;
A
#
# COMPACT_ATOMS: atom_id res chain seq x y z
N MET A 1 -2.24 -17.19 -3.39
CA MET A 1 -0.77 -17.17 -3.42
C MET A 1 -0.28 -15.74 -3.65
N ILE A 2 0.70 -15.32 -2.89
CA ILE A 2 1.29 -13.98 -3.05
C ILE A 2 2.62 -14.13 -3.78
N ARG A 3 2.85 -13.33 -4.78
CA ARG A 3 4.06 -13.38 -5.62
C ARG A 3 4.42 -12.00 -6.15
N LEU A 4 5.58 -11.88 -6.77
CA LEU A 4 5.98 -10.64 -7.43
C LEU A 4 5.07 -10.36 -8.62
N MET A 5 4.75 -9.08 -8.82
CA MET A 5 3.98 -8.61 -9.97
C MET A 5 4.83 -8.71 -11.22
N GLN A 6 4.22 -9.14 -12.32
CA GLN A 6 4.83 -9.21 -13.64
C GLN A 6 4.15 -8.21 -14.57
N GLU A 7 4.81 -7.91 -15.69
CA GLU A 7 4.24 -7.04 -16.72
C GLU A 7 2.86 -7.52 -17.17
N SER A 8 2.67 -8.84 -17.26
CA SER A 8 1.40 -9.43 -17.66
C SER A 8 0.26 -9.21 -16.65
N ASP A 9 0.58 -8.79 -15.41
CA ASP A 9 -0.43 -8.52 -14.39
C ASP A 9 -0.96 -7.08 -14.45
N VAL A 10 -0.31 -6.18 -15.17
CA VAL A 10 -0.59 -4.74 -15.12
C VAL A 10 -2.03 -4.42 -15.49
N ASP A 11 -2.59 -5.08 -16.53
CA ASP A 11 -3.97 -4.83 -16.93
C ASP A 11 -4.97 -5.19 -15.82
N HIS A 12 -4.75 -6.29 -15.14
CA HIS A 12 -5.61 -6.73 -14.02
C HIS A 12 -5.48 -5.81 -12.81
N VAL A 13 -4.26 -5.40 -12.50
CA VAL A 13 -3.97 -4.49 -11.39
C VAL A 13 -4.61 -3.12 -11.65
N ALA A 14 -4.45 -2.58 -12.86
CA ALA A 14 -5.06 -1.31 -13.23
C ALA A 14 -6.59 -1.37 -13.17
N ALA A 15 -7.18 -2.50 -13.53
CA ALA A 15 -8.64 -2.70 -13.45
C ALA A 15 -9.12 -2.67 -12.00
N ILE A 16 -8.39 -3.31 -11.08
CA ILE A 16 -8.72 -3.28 -9.65
C ILE A 16 -8.62 -1.84 -9.12
N GLU A 17 -7.55 -1.14 -9.48
CA GLU A 17 -7.33 0.24 -9.06
C GLU A 17 -8.50 1.14 -9.48
N CYS A 18 -8.99 1.01 -10.72
CA CYS A 18 -10.13 1.77 -11.21
C CYS A 18 -11.43 1.49 -10.43
N LEU A 19 -11.56 0.30 -9.85
CA LEU A 19 -12.74 -0.05 -9.06
C LEU A 19 -12.72 0.55 -7.65
N VAL A 20 -11.53 0.86 -7.10
CA VAL A 20 -11.40 1.27 -5.70
C VAL A 20 -10.99 2.72 -5.51
N GLN A 21 -10.40 3.38 -6.51
CA GLN A 21 -9.87 4.73 -6.38
C GLN A 21 -10.65 5.75 -7.20
N THR A 22 -10.87 6.93 -6.62
CA THR A 22 -11.47 8.07 -7.34
C THR A 22 -10.52 8.61 -8.40
N HIS A 23 -9.21 8.60 -8.11
CA HIS A 23 -8.17 9.07 -9.01
C HIS A 23 -7.14 7.93 -9.19
N PRO A 24 -7.47 6.93 -10.04
CA PRO A 24 -6.63 5.74 -10.16
C PRO A 24 -5.30 6.02 -10.87
N TRP A 25 -4.28 5.24 -10.50
CA TRP A 25 -3.05 5.19 -11.27
C TRP A 25 -3.32 4.64 -12.67
N SER A 26 -2.56 5.12 -13.64
CA SER A 26 -2.58 4.61 -15.01
C SER A 26 -1.75 3.33 -15.13
N LYS A 27 -1.95 2.60 -16.23
CA LYS A 27 -1.13 1.43 -16.55
C LYS A 27 0.35 1.81 -16.63
N GLN A 28 0.66 2.99 -17.19
CA GLN A 28 2.05 3.47 -17.29
C GLN A 28 2.68 3.63 -15.92
N GLN A 29 1.96 4.16 -14.93
CA GLN A 29 2.47 4.31 -13.57
C GLN A 29 2.80 2.95 -12.95
N PHE A 30 1.97 1.93 -13.19
CA PHE A 30 2.25 0.58 -12.72
C PHE A 30 3.48 -0.01 -13.42
N GLN A 31 3.60 0.20 -14.73
CA GLN A 31 4.76 -0.27 -15.49
C GLN A 31 6.05 0.36 -14.99
N GLU A 32 6.04 1.66 -14.70
CA GLU A 32 7.18 2.37 -14.14
C GLU A 32 7.54 1.83 -12.75
N SER A 33 6.54 1.50 -11.93
CA SER A 33 6.76 0.96 -10.60
C SER A 33 7.45 -0.41 -10.61
N LEU A 34 7.20 -1.22 -11.64
CA LEU A 34 7.86 -2.52 -11.76
C LEU A 34 9.38 -2.40 -11.86
N VAL A 35 9.89 -1.30 -12.38
CA VAL A 35 11.33 -1.08 -12.57
C VAL A 35 12.01 -0.66 -11.27
N SER A 36 11.36 0.16 -10.43
CA SER A 36 12.01 0.85 -9.32
C SER A 36 11.44 0.53 -7.94
N HIS A 37 10.30 -0.15 -7.87
CA HIS A 37 9.63 -0.45 -6.60
C HIS A 37 9.42 -1.93 -6.41
N GLN A 38 9.03 -2.33 -5.19
CA GLN A 38 8.63 -3.70 -4.93
C GLN A 38 7.12 -3.82 -5.13
N CYS A 39 6.73 -4.58 -6.14
CA CYS A 39 5.34 -4.78 -6.50
C CYS A 39 4.96 -6.24 -6.32
N THR A 40 3.92 -6.50 -5.54
CA THR A 40 3.40 -7.84 -5.28
C THR A 40 1.94 -7.93 -5.67
N VAL A 41 1.49 -9.14 -5.95
CA VAL A 41 0.09 -9.43 -6.24
C VAL A 41 -0.39 -10.62 -5.41
N TYR A 42 -1.69 -10.61 -5.09
CA TYR A 42 -2.37 -11.75 -4.50
C TYR A 42 -3.16 -12.45 -5.60
N GLU A 43 -2.87 -13.72 -5.82
CA GLU A 43 -3.50 -14.52 -6.86
C GLU A 43 -4.33 -15.63 -6.24
N GLN A 44 -5.60 -15.74 -6.67
CA GLN A 44 -6.51 -16.80 -6.28
C GLN A 44 -7.13 -17.40 -7.53
N ALA A 45 -7.16 -18.73 -7.64
CA ALA A 45 -7.77 -19.43 -8.77
C ALA A 45 -7.28 -18.87 -10.13
N ASN A 46 -5.99 -18.63 -10.23
CA ASN A 46 -5.33 -18.06 -11.41
C ASN A 46 -5.78 -16.64 -11.79
N GLN A 47 -6.34 -15.91 -10.83
CA GLN A 47 -6.76 -14.52 -11.02
C GLN A 47 -6.10 -13.62 -9.99
N VAL A 48 -5.61 -12.46 -10.45
CA VAL A 48 -5.08 -11.42 -9.55
C VAL A 48 -6.26 -10.73 -8.87
N VAL A 49 -6.28 -10.75 -7.54
CA VAL A 49 -7.35 -10.16 -6.73
C VAL A 49 -6.86 -9.02 -5.84
N GLY A 50 -5.56 -8.76 -5.82
CA GLY A 50 -5.01 -7.66 -5.04
C GLY A 50 -3.58 -7.37 -5.42
N PHE A 51 -3.11 -6.19 -5.00
CA PHE A 51 -1.73 -5.76 -5.25
C PHE A 51 -1.22 -4.85 -4.15
N CYS A 52 0.10 -4.75 -4.03
CA CYS A 52 0.77 -3.90 -3.04
C CYS A 52 2.05 -3.35 -3.64
N ILE A 53 2.26 -2.03 -3.55
CA ILE A 53 3.46 -1.37 -4.07
C ILE A 53 4.17 -0.68 -2.94
N LEU A 54 5.40 -1.12 -2.67
CA LEU A 54 6.29 -0.57 -1.66
C LEU A 54 7.49 0.06 -2.34
N GLN A 55 7.88 1.24 -1.87
CA GLN A 55 9.05 1.97 -2.36
C GLN A 55 10.14 1.95 -1.29
N PRO A 56 11.19 1.12 -1.45
CA PRO A 56 12.32 1.19 -0.53
C PRO A 56 13.14 2.46 -0.82
N VAL A 57 13.52 3.17 0.24
CA VAL A 57 14.32 4.39 0.16
C VAL A 57 15.35 4.35 1.29
N LEU A 58 16.61 4.06 0.97
CA LEU A 58 17.68 3.94 1.96
C LEU A 58 17.32 2.92 3.04
N ASP A 59 17.20 3.35 4.31
CA ASP A 59 16.83 2.49 5.43
C ASP A 59 15.34 2.59 5.80
N GLU A 60 14.53 3.14 4.90
CA GLU A 60 13.10 3.29 5.09
C GLU A 60 12.32 2.74 3.90
N ALA A 61 11.00 2.74 3.97
CA ALA A 61 10.13 2.42 2.85
C ALA A 61 8.84 3.21 2.93
N ASN A 62 8.19 3.38 1.79
CA ASN A 62 6.86 3.99 1.69
C ASN A 62 5.90 2.98 1.08
N LEU A 63 4.74 2.80 1.69
CA LEU A 63 3.64 2.10 1.04
C LEU A 63 2.95 3.10 0.13
N LEU A 64 3.14 2.92 -1.17
CA LEU A 64 2.60 3.86 -2.17
C LEU A 64 1.16 3.56 -2.51
N LEU A 65 0.80 2.28 -2.62
CA LEU A 65 -0.51 1.89 -3.10
C LEU A 65 -0.77 0.43 -2.77
N MET A 66 -2.00 0.10 -2.35
CA MET A 66 -2.46 -1.28 -2.29
C MET A 66 -3.98 -1.32 -2.39
N ALA A 67 -4.49 -2.40 -2.95
CA ALA A 67 -5.92 -2.63 -3.03
C ALA A 67 -6.23 -4.12 -3.15
N ILE A 68 -7.43 -4.47 -2.68
CA ILE A 68 -8.02 -5.79 -2.88
C ILE A 68 -9.30 -5.58 -3.69
N HIS A 69 -9.53 -6.45 -4.67
CA HIS A 69 -10.74 -6.40 -5.48
C HIS A 69 -11.97 -6.36 -4.56
N PRO A 70 -12.97 -5.51 -4.84
CA PRO A 70 -14.14 -5.36 -3.97
C PRO A 70 -14.84 -6.69 -3.62
N SER A 71 -14.86 -7.64 -4.54
CA SER A 71 -15.49 -8.95 -4.30
C SER A 71 -14.74 -9.81 -3.28
N GLN A 72 -13.50 -9.47 -2.97
CA GLN A 72 -12.62 -10.25 -2.08
C GLN A 72 -12.23 -9.51 -0.80
N GLN A 73 -12.78 -8.34 -0.58
CA GLN A 73 -12.54 -7.55 0.64
C GLN A 73 -13.22 -8.20 1.85
N GLY A 74 -12.72 -7.90 3.04
CA GLY A 74 -13.30 -8.42 4.29
C GLY A 74 -12.91 -9.85 4.62
N LYS A 75 -11.93 -10.43 3.94
CA LYS A 75 -11.49 -11.82 4.15
C LYS A 75 -10.07 -11.94 4.70
N GLY A 76 -9.45 -10.84 5.07
CA GLY A 76 -8.08 -10.83 5.58
C GLY A 76 -6.99 -10.87 4.53
N LEU A 77 -7.33 -10.77 3.25
CA LEU A 77 -6.34 -10.84 2.17
C LEU A 77 -5.41 -9.64 2.18
N GLY A 78 -5.93 -8.45 2.47
CA GLY A 78 -5.13 -7.23 2.53
C GLY A 78 -4.03 -7.31 3.58
N TYR A 79 -4.37 -7.80 4.77
CA TYR A 79 -3.39 -7.98 5.83
C TYR A 79 -2.29 -8.97 5.41
N ALA A 80 -2.69 -10.12 4.87
CA ALA A 80 -1.74 -11.15 4.44
C ALA A 80 -0.81 -10.63 3.35
N LEU A 81 -1.37 -9.88 2.38
CA LEU A 81 -0.60 -9.29 1.29
C LEU A 81 0.42 -8.26 1.80
N LEU A 82 -0.03 -7.37 2.68
CA LEU A 82 0.84 -6.33 3.25
C LEU A 82 1.96 -6.95 4.08
N ASP A 83 1.63 -7.87 4.96
CA ASP A 83 2.60 -8.54 5.83
C ASP A 83 3.66 -9.27 5.02
N TYR A 84 3.25 -10.07 4.04
CA TYR A 84 4.17 -10.75 3.13
C TYR A 84 5.08 -9.75 2.41
N SER A 85 4.48 -8.68 1.87
CA SER A 85 5.21 -7.69 1.07
C SER A 85 6.27 -6.97 1.91
N ILE A 86 5.95 -6.63 3.16
CA ILE A 86 6.92 -6.00 4.07
C ILE A 86 8.08 -6.95 4.37
N GLU A 87 7.80 -8.23 4.62
CA GLU A 87 8.84 -9.21 4.89
C GLU A 87 9.80 -9.41 3.71
N GLN A 88 9.34 -9.16 2.49
CA GLN A 88 10.15 -9.32 1.29
C GLN A 88 11.05 -8.11 1.01
N LEU A 89 10.93 -7.01 1.74
CA LEU A 89 11.76 -5.83 1.53
C LEU A 89 13.23 -6.15 1.82
N LYS A 90 14.09 -5.95 0.81
CA LYS A 90 15.50 -6.33 0.88
C LYS A 90 16.37 -5.34 1.64
N ASN A 91 15.88 -4.09 1.80
CA ASN A 91 16.64 -3.05 2.48
C ASN A 91 16.46 -3.08 4.01
N ASN A 92 15.68 -4.02 4.55
CA ASN A 92 15.40 -4.14 5.99
C ASN A 92 15.08 -2.78 6.62
N PRO A 93 13.99 -2.12 6.18
CA PRO A 93 13.71 -0.76 6.63
C PRO A 93 13.46 -0.70 8.13
N ILE A 94 13.93 0.37 8.77
CA ILE A 94 13.65 0.61 10.19
C ILE A 94 12.27 1.21 10.40
N GLN A 95 11.73 1.89 9.40
CA GLN A 95 10.39 2.49 9.42
C GLN A 95 9.74 2.39 8.05
N ILE A 96 8.41 2.24 8.05
CA ILE A 96 7.60 2.25 6.84
C ILE A 96 6.51 3.30 7.02
N PHE A 97 6.37 4.19 6.04
CA PHE A 97 5.39 5.28 6.05
C PHE A 97 4.29 5.04 5.03
N LEU A 98 3.11 5.56 5.33
CA LEU A 98 2.00 5.60 4.37
C LEU A 98 1.15 6.84 4.58
N GLU A 99 0.40 7.21 3.55
CA GLU A 99 -0.65 8.22 3.61
C GLU A 99 -1.97 7.56 3.22
N VAL A 100 -3.03 7.88 3.94
CA VAL A 100 -4.36 7.33 3.68
C VAL A 100 -5.41 8.40 3.89
N ARG A 101 -6.49 8.36 3.08
CA ARG A 101 -7.63 9.27 3.26
C ARG A 101 -8.25 9.03 4.64
N GLU A 102 -8.58 10.12 5.33
CA GLU A 102 -9.21 10.04 6.65
C GLU A 102 -10.52 9.25 6.60
N SER A 103 -11.27 9.35 5.51
CA SER A 103 -12.53 8.65 5.33
C SER A 103 -12.37 7.14 5.10
N ASN A 104 -11.18 6.68 4.73
CA ASN A 104 -10.94 5.27 4.43
C ASN A 104 -10.71 4.47 5.73
N ARG A 105 -11.78 4.29 6.49
CA ARG A 105 -11.71 3.64 7.81
C ARG A 105 -11.29 2.18 7.72
N ALA A 106 -11.72 1.48 6.68
CA ALA A 106 -11.34 0.07 6.50
C ALA A 106 -9.83 -0.08 6.30
N ALA A 107 -9.23 0.79 5.50
CA ALA A 107 -7.78 0.79 5.30
C ALA A 107 -7.03 1.16 6.58
N ILE A 108 -7.49 2.19 7.29
CA ILE A 108 -6.86 2.61 8.55
C ILE A 108 -6.86 1.45 9.56
N ARG A 109 -7.99 0.73 9.69
CA ARG A 109 -8.06 -0.43 10.58
C ARG A 109 -7.10 -1.54 10.15
N LEU A 110 -6.97 -1.78 8.85
CA LEU A 110 -6.00 -2.74 8.32
C LEU A 110 -4.58 -2.34 8.70
N TYR A 111 -4.23 -1.07 8.52
CA TYR A 111 -2.89 -0.58 8.83
C TYR A 111 -2.60 -0.62 10.32
N GLU A 112 -3.58 -0.26 11.17
CA GLU A 112 -3.42 -0.39 12.62
C GLU A 112 -3.17 -1.85 13.03
N LYS A 113 -3.89 -2.79 12.43
CA LYS A 113 -3.66 -4.23 12.66
C LYS A 113 -2.26 -4.65 12.22
N ALA A 114 -1.73 -4.03 11.17
CA ALA A 114 -0.37 -4.27 10.67
C ALA A 114 0.68 -3.45 11.43
N GLN A 115 0.33 -2.90 12.61
CA GLN A 115 1.22 -2.19 13.52
C GLN A 115 1.66 -0.80 13.04
N PHE A 116 0.89 -0.21 12.13
CA PHE A 116 1.04 1.20 11.80
C PHE A 116 0.24 2.03 12.81
N HIS A 117 0.73 3.22 13.09
CA HIS A 117 0.00 4.19 13.94
C HIS A 117 0.13 5.59 13.35
N GLN A 118 -0.87 6.42 13.65
CA GLN A 118 -0.91 7.79 13.14
C GLN A 118 0.15 8.66 13.81
N ILE A 119 0.89 9.43 13.00
CA ILE A 119 1.88 10.37 13.50
C ILE A 119 1.57 11.81 13.07
N ASP A 120 0.75 12.02 12.04
CA ASP A 120 0.47 13.35 11.52
C ASP A 120 -0.85 13.35 10.74
N LEU A 121 -1.32 14.56 10.42
CA LEU A 121 -2.50 14.79 9.62
C LEU A 121 -2.20 15.94 8.63
N ARG A 122 -2.32 15.66 7.32
CA ARG A 122 -2.21 16.70 6.29
C ARG A 122 -3.61 17.20 5.96
N LYS A 123 -3.88 18.45 6.29
CA LYS A 123 -5.20 19.05 6.08
C LYS A 123 -5.44 19.33 4.60
N ASN A 124 -6.66 19.01 4.14
CA ASN A 124 -7.13 19.30 2.78
C ASN A 124 -6.19 18.80 1.68
N TYR A 125 -5.67 17.59 1.86
CA TYR A 125 -4.64 17.02 0.97
C TYR A 125 -5.25 16.32 -0.25
N TYR A 126 -6.26 15.47 -0.04
CA TYR A 126 -6.86 14.67 -1.10
C TYR A 126 -8.08 15.37 -1.71
N PRO A 127 -8.15 15.49 -3.06
CA PRO A 127 -9.34 16.01 -3.70
C PRO A 127 -10.46 14.96 -3.70
N ASN A 128 -11.69 15.40 -3.47
CA ASN A 128 -12.89 14.61 -3.64
C ASN A 128 -13.52 14.94 -5.00
N GLY A 129 -14.36 14.04 -5.51
CA GLY A 129 -14.98 14.22 -6.82
C GLY A 129 -15.97 15.38 -6.91
N ASP A 130 -16.43 15.91 -5.78
CA ASP A 130 -17.38 17.03 -5.69
C ASP A 130 -16.72 18.40 -5.54
N GLY A 131 -15.41 18.48 -5.65
CA GLY A 131 -14.65 19.73 -5.49
C GLY A 131 -14.19 20.01 -4.07
N SER A 132 -14.67 19.28 -3.06
CA SER A 132 -14.16 19.39 -1.69
C SER A 132 -12.85 18.62 -1.55
N ARG A 133 -12.20 18.78 -0.38
CA ARG A 133 -10.96 18.07 -0.04
C ARG A 133 -11.09 17.42 1.31
N GLU A 134 -10.39 16.32 1.51
CA GLU A 134 -10.31 15.66 2.81
C GLU A 134 -8.86 15.54 3.27
N HIS A 135 -8.70 15.26 4.57
CA HIS A 135 -7.38 15.15 5.17
C HIS A 135 -6.70 13.82 4.82
N ALA A 136 -5.37 13.85 4.81
CA ALA A 136 -4.56 12.64 4.74
C ALA A 136 -4.05 12.32 6.14
N VAL A 137 -4.24 11.07 6.55
CA VAL A 137 -3.66 10.52 7.77
C VAL A 137 -2.31 9.95 7.41
N ILE A 138 -1.26 10.38 8.12
CA ILE A 138 0.09 9.87 7.93
C ILE A 138 0.35 8.83 9.02
N MET A 139 0.74 7.63 8.61
CA MET A 139 0.98 6.52 9.53
C MET A 139 2.38 5.97 9.36
N VAL A 140 2.92 5.40 10.43
CA VAL A 140 4.24 4.78 10.43
C VAL A 140 4.20 3.45 11.16
N ARG A 141 4.95 2.49 10.64
CA ARG A 141 5.29 1.24 11.33
C ARG A 141 6.77 1.25 11.62
N THR A 142 7.13 1.05 12.90
CA THR A 142 8.52 0.85 13.30
C THR A 142 8.84 -0.65 13.18
N CYS A 143 9.89 -0.97 12.44
CA CYS A 143 10.25 -2.35 12.10
C CYS A 143 11.40 -2.90 12.93
N THR A 144 11.94 -2.13 13.86
CA THR A 144 13.04 -2.56 14.72
C THR A 144 12.68 -2.42 16.19
N ASP A 145 13.11 -3.38 17.01
CA ASP A 145 13.01 -3.31 18.46
C ASP A 145 14.22 -2.61 19.10
N ASP A 146 15.24 -2.30 18.30
CA ASP A 146 16.42 -1.58 18.75
C ASP A 146 16.12 -0.07 18.73
N PHE A 147 15.74 0.46 19.88
CA PHE A 147 15.40 1.86 20.03
C PHE A 147 16.58 2.79 19.68
N ALA A 148 17.81 2.36 19.91
CA ALA A 148 18.99 3.15 19.61
C ALA A 148 19.20 3.33 18.10
N ALA A 149 18.79 2.35 17.28
CA ALA A 149 18.92 2.43 15.82
C ALA A 149 18.09 3.57 15.22
N LEU A 150 17.00 3.99 15.89
CA LEU A 150 16.13 5.06 15.42
C LEU A 150 16.78 6.44 15.50
N PHE A 151 17.86 6.59 16.27
CA PHE A 151 18.49 7.87 16.54
C PHE A 151 19.91 7.98 15.99
N GLN A 152 20.31 7.05 15.13
CA GLN A 152 21.61 7.05 14.48
C GLN A 152 21.60 7.85 13.17
#